data_e715835301c7ccde9a44a572bcefbb7e
#
_entry.id   e715835301c7ccde9a44a572bcefbb7e
#
_cell.length_a   1.000
_cell.length_b   1.000
_cell.length_c   1.000
_cell.angle_alpha   90.00
_cell.angle_beta   90.00
_cell.angle_gamma   90.00
#
_symmetry.space_group_name_H-M   'P 1'
#
loop_
_entity.id
_entity.type
_entity.pdbx_description
1 polymer ?
#
loop_
_entity_poly.entity_id
_entity_poly.type
_entity_poly.pdbx_seq_one_letter_code
_entity_poly.pdbx_strand_id
1 'polypeptide(L)'
;MHSHAWQYCGYVTTNPMPKWVPRAIVLFWMMFLAALVARELFHQLSSFLLLVLVSIFLAFAIEPGVNRLSKRGWRRGSGTLLIIFGVIAFIGVFLGAVGTLVGSQVADVLKNSEMYVNDTVDFVNDTFNANIDPAEVNESIADPTGPVQKFIKNQQGKVISLSVNALGASLQLLTIVLFTFYLVADGPRLRRVICSRLPEDKQRVVLQTWDLAIAKTGGYLYSRALLALVSAFFHW
;
A
#
# COMPACT_ATOMS: atom_id res chain seq x y z
N MET A 1 -73.15 16.38 52.84
CA MET A 1 -71.73 16.50 52.60
C MET A 1 -71.21 15.16 52.09
N HIS A 2 -71.32 14.90 50.83
CA HIS A 2 -70.86 13.64 50.18
C HIS A 2 -70.05 14.02 48.92
N SER A 3 -68.78 13.80 49.02
CA SER A 3 -67.92 12.95 48.19
C SER A 3 -68.09 13.03 46.68
N HIS A 4 -67.35 13.97 46.01
CA HIS A 4 -67.12 13.94 44.58
C HIS A 4 -65.59 13.68 44.28
N ALA A 5 -65.14 12.48 44.69
CA ALA A 5 -63.71 12.14 44.61
C ALA A 5 -63.35 11.02 43.60
N TRP A 6 -64.23 10.57 42.74
CA TRP A 6 -63.97 9.41 41.91
C TRP A 6 -64.23 9.57 40.41
N GLN A 7 -63.97 10.71 39.84
CA GLN A 7 -64.20 10.94 38.42
C GLN A 7 -62.98 11.30 37.56
N TYR A 8 -61.80 10.98 38.04
CA TYR A 8 -60.56 11.17 37.22
C TYR A 8 -59.85 9.85 36.90
N CYS A 9 -60.62 8.76 36.67
CA CYS A 9 -60.05 7.62 35.99
C CYS A 9 -60.12 7.89 34.48
N GLY A 10 -59.20 8.74 34.01
CA GLY A 10 -59.10 9.09 32.61
C GLY A 10 -58.87 7.88 31.77
N TYR A 11 -59.71 7.68 30.77
CA TYR A 11 -59.54 6.71 29.71
C TYR A 11 -58.15 6.88 29.11
N VAL A 12 -57.23 5.97 29.40
CA VAL A 12 -56.05 5.75 28.58
C VAL A 12 -56.55 5.19 27.26
N THR A 13 -56.87 6.06 26.32
CA THR A 13 -57.12 5.67 24.94
C THR A 13 -55.81 5.09 24.40
N THR A 14 -55.64 3.80 24.49
CA THR A 14 -54.60 3.07 23.76
C THR A 14 -55.02 3.15 22.29
N ASN A 15 -54.54 4.26 21.63
CA ASN A 15 -54.61 4.33 20.19
C ASN A 15 -53.85 3.13 19.64
N PRO A 16 -54.48 2.21 18.93
CA PRO A 16 -53.77 1.04 18.38
C PRO A 16 -52.70 1.53 17.44
N MET A 17 -51.45 1.12 17.69
CA MET A 17 -50.32 1.52 16.85
C MET A 17 -50.66 1.25 15.36
N PRO A 18 -50.44 2.22 14.49
CA PRO A 18 -50.69 2.05 13.07
C PRO A 18 -49.93 0.82 12.55
N LYS A 19 -50.60 -0.01 11.75
CA LYS A 19 -50.08 -1.29 11.24
C LYS A 19 -48.75 -1.19 10.46
N TRP A 20 -48.38 0.02 10.03
CA TRP A 20 -47.12 0.26 9.37
C TRP A 20 -45.90 0.42 10.31
N VAL A 21 -46.13 0.81 11.57
CA VAL A 21 -45.07 1.06 12.57
C VAL A 21 -44.21 -0.19 12.84
N PRO A 22 -44.79 -1.37 13.14
CA PRO A 22 -43.98 -2.56 13.38
C PRO A 22 -43.19 -2.99 12.12
N ARG A 23 -43.77 -2.78 10.92
CA ARG A 23 -43.06 -3.04 9.64
C ARG A 23 -41.87 -2.08 9.44
N ALA A 24 -42.06 -0.82 9.75
CA ALA A 24 -40.99 0.19 9.66
C ALA A 24 -39.87 -0.11 10.64
N ILE A 25 -40.19 -0.53 11.86
CA ILE A 25 -39.19 -0.93 12.88
C ILE A 25 -38.40 -2.16 12.39
N VAL A 26 -39.06 -3.17 11.88
CA VAL A 26 -38.40 -4.39 11.35
C VAL A 26 -37.52 -4.05 10.15
N LEU A 27 -38.00 -3.23 9.23
CA LEU A 27 -37.20 -2.78 8.06
C LEU A 27 -35.99 -1.95 8.51
N PHE A 28 -36.16 -1.07 9.48
CA PHE A 28 -35.05 -0.28 10.03
C PHE A 28 -33.97 -1.18 10.64
N TRP A 29 -34.36 -2.16 11.48
CA TRP A 29 -33.43 -3.08 12.07
C TRP A 29 -32.76 -4.01 11.07
N MET A 30 -33.50 -4.50 10.05
CA MET A 30 -32.92 -5.27 8.96
C MET A 30 -31.90 -4.46 8.16
N MET A 31 -32.22 -3.19 7.84
CA MET A 31 -31.31 -2.31 7.12
C MET A 31 -30.08 -1.95 7.96
N PHE A 32 -30.26 -1.76 9.27
CA PHE A 32 -29.18 -1.51 10.21
C PHE A 32 -28.23 -2.71 10.32
N LEU A 33 -28.78 -3.92 10.50
CA LEU A 33 -28.02 -5.17 10.52
C LEU A 33 -27.29 -5.40 9.19
N ALA A 34 -27.97 -5.18 8.07
CA ALA A 34 -27.35 -5.29 6.75
C ALA A 34 -26.19 -4.30 6.56
N ALA A 35 -26.33 -3.08 7.07
CA ALA A 35 -25.26 -2.07 7.04
C ALA A 35 -24.06 -2.47 7.92
N LEU A 36 -24.29 -3.06 9.10
CA LEU A 36 -23.23 -3.57 9.97
C LEU A 36 -22.47 -4.72 9.30
N VAL A 37 -23.20 -5.69 8.73
CA VAL A 37 -22.59 -6.82 8.00
C VAL A 37 -21.82 -6.32 6.77
N ALA A 38 -22.39 -5.40 6.01
CA ALA A 38 -21.73 -4.82 4.86
C ALA A 38 -20.44 -4.08 5.24
N ARG A 39 -20.46 -3.32 6.34
CA ARG A 39 -19.27 -2.65 6.88
C ARG A 39 -18.18 -3.64 7.24
N GLU A 40 -18.53 -4.71 7.95
CA GLU A 40 -17.57 -5.72 8.37
C GLU A 40 -16.99 -6.49 7.18
N LEU A 41 -17.83 -6.89 6.23
CA LEU A 41 -17.38 -7.46 4.96
C LEU A 41 -16.44 -6.53 4.23
N PHE A 42 -16.79 -5.26 4.10
CA PHE A 42 -15.97 -4.28 3.41
C PHE A 42 -14.61 -4.11 4.12
N HIS A 43 -14.61 -4.10 5.45
CA HIS A 43 -13.37 -4.00 6.22
C HIS A 43 -12.45 -5.20 6.00
N GLN A 44 -13.01 -6.41 6.01
CA GLN A 44 -12.25 -7.64 5.74
C GLN A 44 -11.79 -7.76 4.28
N LEU A 45 -12.63 -7.31 3.34
CA LEU A 45 -12.30 -7.32 1.92
C LEU A 45 -11.37 -6.17 1.50
N SER A 46 -11.23 -5.11 2.30
CA SER A 46 -10.47 -3.92 1.91
C SER A 46 -9.02 -4.23 1.53
N SER A 47 -8.35 -5.09 2.30
CA SER A 47 -6.99 -5.53 2.01
C SER A 47 -6.91 -6.32 0.70
N PHE A 48 -7.86 -7.21 0.46
CA PHE A 48 -7.93 -7.97 -0.80
C PHE A 48 -8.23 -7.07 -2.00
N LEU A 49 -9.18 -6.14 -1.86
CA LEU A 49 -9.51 -5.17 -2.91
C LEU A 49 -8.31 -4.29 -3.26
N LEU A 50 -7.52 -3.91 -2.25
CA LEU A 50 -6.29 -3.16 -2.46
C LEU A 50 -5.27 -3.97 -3.24
N LEU A 51 -5.07 -5.26 -2.92
CA LEU A 51 -4.19 -6.15 -3.70
C LEU A 51 -4.64 -6.27 -5.17
N VAL A 52 -5.94 -6.40 -5.40
CA VAL A 52 -6.52 -6.45 -6.75
C VAL A 52 -6.30 -5.12 -7.48
N LEU A 53 -6.53 -3.98 -6.81
CA LEU A 53 -6.31 -2.66 -7.38
C LEU A 53 -4.85 -2.45 -7.79
N VAL A 54 -3.91 -2.81 -6.92
CA VAL A 54 -2.47 -2.76 -7.21
C VAL A 54 -2.13 -3.66 -8.40
N SER A 55 -2.72 -4.86 -8.46
CA SER A 55 -2.50 -5.79 -9.56
C SER A 55 -3.03 -5.24 -10.90
N ILE A 56 -4.17 -4.58 -10.90
CA ILE A 56 -4.73 -3.91 -12.10
C ILE A 56 -3.80 -2.78 -12.55
N PHE A 57 -3.33 -1.95 -11.62
CA PHE A 57 -2.41 -0.87 -11.94
C PHE A 57 -1.10 -1.40 -12.52
N LEU A 58 -0.55 -2.45 -11.92
CA LEU A 58 0.67 -3.09 -12.40
C LEU A 58 0.45 -3.78 -13.75
N ALA A 59 -0.72 -4.37 -13.98
CA ALA A 59 -1.09 -4.95 -15.28
C ALA A 59 -1.08 -3.88 -16.38
N PHE A 60 -1.69 -2.72 -16.15
CA PHE A 60 -1.68 -1.60 -17.10
C PHE A 60 -0.27 -1.05 -17.36
N ALA A 61 0.59 -1.06 -16.32
CA ALA A 61 1.98 -0.66 -16.43
C ALA A 61 2.79 -1.59 -17.35
N ILE A 62 2.58 -2.90 -17.20
CA ILE A 62 3.34 -3.94 -17.89
C ILE A 62 2.79 -4.20 -19.31
N GLU A 63 1.50 -4.01 -19.55
CA GLU A 63 0.83 -4.35 -20.80
C GLU A 63 1.47 -3.75 -22.07
N PRO A 64 1.94 -2.50 -22.10
CA PRO A 64 2.62 -1.96 -23.29
C PRO A 64 3.89 -2.73 -23.64
N GLY A 65 4.64 -3.18 -22.63
CA GLY A 65 5.83 -4.02 -22.81
C GLY A 65 5.49 -5.37 -23.38
N VAL A 66 4.48 -6.04 -22.84
CA VAL A 66 4.00 -7.33 -23.31
C VAL A 66 3.46 -7.23 -24.74
N ASN A 67 2.75 -6.16 -25.06
CA ASN A 67 2.24 -5.94 -26.42
C ASN A 67 3.39 -5.77 -27.43
N ARG A 68 4.51 -5.13 -27.05
CA ARG A 68 5.71 -5.02 -27.89
C ARG A 68 6.37 -6.39 -28.13
N LEU A 69 6.46 -7.23 -27.07
CA LEU A 69 6.98 -8.58 -27.18
C LEU A 69 6.08 -9.47 -28.06
N SER A 70 4.77 -9.37 -27.86
CA SER A 70 3.78 -10.11 -28.63
C SER A 70 3.83 -9.76 -30.14
N LYS A 71 4.05 -8.50 -30.48
CA LYS A 71 4.29 -8.05 -31.87
C LYS A 71 5.58 -8.64 -32.49
N ARG A 72 6.54 -9.07 -31.67
CA ARG A 72 7.77 -9.77 -32.10
C ARG A 72 7.62 -11.30 -32.16
N GLY A 73 6.38 -11.83 -32.07
CA GLY A 73 6.08 -13.25 -32.18
C GLY A 73 6.09 -14.03 -30.87
N TRP A 74 6.27 -13.37 -29.73
CA TRP A 74 6.23 -14.06 -28.44
C TRP A 74 4.78 -14.36 -28.02
N ARG A 75 4.57 -15.51 -27.38
CA ARG A 75 3.28 -15.81 -26.76
C ARG A 75 3.02 -14.82 -25.61
N ARG A 76 1.80 -14.28 -25.49
CA ARG A 76 1.48 -13.29 -24.43
C ARG A 76 1.85 -13.78 -23.03
N GLY A 77 1.53 -15.03 -22.69
CA GLY A 77 1.88 -15.60 -21.39
C GLY A 77 3.38 -15.61 -21.11
N SER A 78 4.20 -16.07 -22.04
CA SER A 78 5.67 -16.08 -21.87
C SER A 78 6.25 -14.66 -21.85
N GLY A 79 5.72 -13.76 -22.68
CA GLY A 79 6.09 -12.34 -22.66
C GLY A 79 5.76 -11.66 -21.33
N THR A 80 4.61 -11.98 -20.76
CA THR A 80 4.20 -11.45 -19.44
C THR A 80 5.12 -11.96 -18.34
N LEU A 81 5.41 -13.28 -18.31
CA LEU A 81 6.35 -13.85 -17.34
C LEU A 81 7.73 -13.21 -17.43
N LEU A 82 8.27 -13.07 -18.65
CA LEU A 82 9.59 -12.48 -18.85
C LEU A 82 9.65 -11.05 -18.28
N ILE A 83 8.63 -10.22 -18.53
CA ILE A 83 8.63 -8.84 -18.05
C ILE A 83 8.44 -8.80 -16.54
N ILE A 84 7.55 -9.59 -15.96
CA ILE A 84 7.35 -9.65 -14.50
C ILE A 84 8.65 -10.08 -13.81
N PHE A 85 9.27 -11.17 -14.26
CA PHE A 85 10.54 -11.61 -13.69
C PHE A 85 11.67 -10.60 -13.91
N GLY A 86 11.70 -9.94 -15.05
CA GLY A 86 12.65 -8.85 -15.32
C GLY A 86 12.50 -7.68 -14.36
N VAL A 87 11.27 -7.26 -14.08
CA VAL A 87 10.99 -6.20 -13.10
C VAL A 87 11.36 -6.64 -11.69
N ILE A 88 10.99 -7.85 -11.27
CA ILE A 88 11.35 -8.38 -9.94
C ILE A 88 12.86 -8.49 -9.79
N ALA A 89 13.56 -9.02 -10.79
CA ALA A 89 15.01 -9.13 -10.78
C ALA A 89 15.69 -7.75 -10.72
N PHE A 90 15.20 -6.79 -11.50
CA PHE A 90 15.71 -5.41 -11.49
C PHE A 90 15.53 -4.78 -10.10
N ILE A 91 14.35 -4.90 -9.50
CA ILE A 91 14.10 -4.39 -8.14
C ILE A 91 15.00 -5.10 -7.12
N GLY A 92 15.15 -6.41 -7.22
CA GLY A 92 16.01 -7.19 -6.32
C GLY A 92 17.48 -6.77 -6.38
N VAL A 93 18.02 -6.60 -7.59
CA VAL A 93 19.39 -6.13 -7.80
C VAL A 93 19.56 -4.69 -7.30
N PHE A 94 18.57 -3.82 -7.58
CA PHE A 94 18.60 -2.43 -7.13
C PHE A 94 18.59 -2.34 -5.60
N LEU A 95 17.67 -3.05 -4.93
CA LEU A 95 17.59 -3.07 -3.47
C LEU A 95 18.84 -3.69 -2.84
N GLY A 96 19.42 -4.72 -3.47
CA GLY A 96 20.68 -5.29 -3.03
C GLY A 96 21.83 -4.30 -3.12
N ALA A 97 21.97 -3.61 -4.25
CA ALA A 97 23.01 -2.60 -4.45
C ALA A 97 22.87 -1.43 -3.47
N VAL A 98 21.65 -0.88 -3.31
CA VAL A 98 21.39 0.18 -2.33
C VAL A 98 21.64 -0.29 -0.91
N GLY A 99 21.20 -1.51 -0.57
CA GLY A 99 21.39 -2.09 0.75
C GLY A 99 22.85 -2.27 1.11
N THR A 100 23.71 -2.71 0.19
CA THR A 100 25.15 -2.82 0.42
C THR A 100 25.82 -1.46 0.56
N LEU A 101 25.47 -0.49 -0.27
CA LEU A 101 26.00 0.88 -0.19
C LEU A 101 25.63 1.56 1.13
N VAL A 102 24.36 1.54 1.49
CA VAL A 102 23.89 2.13 2.75
C VAL A 102 24.49 1.38 3.95
N GLY A 103 24.54 0.05 3.88
CA GLY A 103 25.14 -0.77 4.92
C GLY A 103 26.62 -0.45 5.15
N SER A 104 27.42 -0.29 4.10
CA SER A 104 28.81 0.09 4.22
C SER A 104 29.00 1.50 4.78
N GLN A 105 28.20 2.47 4.32
CA GLN A 105 28.26 3.85 4.82
C GLN A 105 27.87 3.93 6.30
N VAL A 106 26.83 3.22 6.72
CA VAL A 106 26.45 3.13 8.15
C VAL A 106 27.54 2.48 8.97
N ALA A 107 28.15 1.40 8.46
CA ALA A 107 29.27 0.74 9.14
C ALA A 107 30.49 1.65 9.27
N ASP A 108 30.81 2.42 8.24
CA ASP A 108 31.91 3.41 8.26
C ASP A 108 31.65 4.55 9.25
N VAL A 109 30.43 5.08 9.31
CA VAL A 109 30.05 6.10 10.30
C VAL A 109 30.14 5.55 11.71
N LEU A 110 29.68 4.33 11.95
CA LEU A 110 29.75 3.69 13.27
C LEU A 110 31.20 3.39 13.67
N LYS A 111 32.04 2.98 12.73
CA LYS A 111 33.46 2.67 12.97
C LYS A 111 34.28 3.91 13.25
N ASN A 112 33.97 5.02 12.59
CA ASN A 112 34.67 6.29 12.70
C ASN A 112 33.86 7.32 13.53
N SER A 113 32.94 6.86 14.36
CA SER A 113 32.05 7.71 15.15
C SER A 113 32.79 8.71 16.02
N GLU A 114 33.91 8.28 16.64
CA GLU A 114 34.77 9.16 17.47
C GLU A 114 35.32 10.34 16.66
N MET A 115 35.78 10.11 15.42
CA MET A 115 36.31 11.17 14.57
C MET A 115 35.21 12.17 14.19
N TYR A 116 34.05 11.67 13.75
CA TYR A 116 32.93 12.54 13.38
C TYR A 116 32.36 13.34 14.57
N VAL A 117 32.36 12.74 15.77
CA VAL A 117 31.94 13.44 17.00
C VAL A 117 32.94 14.54 17.34
N ASN A 118 34.23 14.24 17.34
CA ASN A 118 35.26 15.22 17.63
C ASN A 118 35.23 16.39 16.67
N ASP A 119 35.21 16.13 15.37
CA ASP A 119 35.11 17.18 14.33
C ASP A 119 33.85 18.05 14.48
N THR A 120 32.72 17.42 14.83
CA THR A 120 31.46 18.13 15.02
C THR A 120 31.47 18.96 16.30
N VAL A 121 32.00 18.42 17.39
CA VAL A 121 32.11 19.14 18.67
C VAL A 121 33.08 20.31 18.56
N ASP A 122 34.22 20.14 17.88
CA ASP A 122 35.18 21.18 17.62
C ASP A 122 34.56 22.30 16.78
N PHE A 123 33.82 21.96 15.73
CA PHE A 123 33.10 22.93 14.91
C PHE A 123 32.05 23.74 15.72
N VAL A 124 31.30 23.06 16.59
CA VAL A 124 30.28 23.70 17.45
C VAL A 124 30.98 24.61 18.49
N ASN A 125 32.06 24.14 19.13
CA ASN A 125 32.80 24.91 20.09
C ASN A 125 33.40 26.17 19.46
N ASP A 126 34.00 26.07 18.28
CA ASP A 126 34.61 27.20 17.56
C ASP A 126 33.55 28.18 17.03
N THR A 127 32.40 27.68 16.56
CA THR A 127 31.39 28.54 15.92
C THR A 127 30.47 29.22 16.94
N PHE A 128 30.11 28.52 17.99
CA PHE A 128 29.11 28.97 18.98
C PHE A 128 29.71 29.28 20.35
N ASN A 129 31.04 29.21 20.53
CA ASN A 129 31.72 29.35 21.81
C ASN A 129 31.13 28.39 22.90
N ALA A 130 30.66 27.21 22.47
CA ALA A 130 30.20 26.17 23.36
C ALA A 130 31.42 25.51 24.03
N ASN A 131 31.26 24.96 25.19
CA ASN A 131 32.33 24.24 25.89
C ASN A 131 31.87 22.79 26.10
N ILE A 132 31.71 22.06 25.00
CA ILE A 132 31.28 20.64 24.98
C ILE A 132 32.54 19.78 24.99
N ASP A 133 32.59 18.83 25.91
CA ASP A 133 33.69 17.83 25.95
C ASP A 133 33.38 16.69 24.95
N PRO A 134 34.25 16.48 23.94
CA PRO A 134 34.08 15.37 23.00
C PRO A 134 34.05 14.00 23.68
N ALA A 135 34.76 13.83 24.82
CA ALA A 135 34.84 12.58 25.55
C ALA A 135 33.46 12.23 26.17
N GLU A 136 32.74 13.20 26.72
CA GLU A 136 31.43 13.02 27.32
C GLU A 136 30.38 12.64 26.26
N VAL A 137 30.47 13.23 25.05
CA VAL A 137 29.62 12.89 23.94
C VAL A 137 29.88 11.46 23.42
N ASN A 138 31.17 11.09 23.29
CA ASN A 138 31.54 9.74 22.86
C ASN A 138 31.12 8.68 23.89
N GLU A 139 31.29 8.93 25.20
CA GLU A 139 30.82 8.04 26.26
C GLU A 139 29.29 7.88 26.20
N SER A 140 28.56 8.96 25.99
CA SER A 140 27.09 8.93 25.85
C SER A 140 26.59 8.14 24.61
N ILE A 141 27.37 8.14 23.53
CA ILE A 141 27.08 7.35 22.32
C ILE A 141 27.44 5.88 22.53
N ALA A 142 28.55 5.61 23.25
CA ALA A 142 29.01 4.26 23.53
C ALA A 142 28.23 3.55 24.67
N ASP A 143 27.47 4.32 25.47
CA ASP A 143 26.67 3.76 26.58
C ASP A 143 25.65 2.72 26.07
N PRO A 144 25.75 1.45 26.52
CA PRO A 144 24.82 0.39 26.15
C PRO A 144 23.36 0.66 26.51
N THR A 145 23.11 1.61 27.41
CA THR A 145 21.77 2.04 27.86
C THR A 145 21.34 3.38 27.27
N GLY A 146 22.23 4.04 26.52
CA GLY A 146 22.04 5.34 25.91
C GLY A 146 20.94 5.38 24.84
N PRO A 147 20.49 6.57 24.44
CA PRO A 147 19.43 6.73 23.45
C PRO A 147 19.80 6.15 22.08
N VAL A 148 21.06 6.22 21.69
CA VAL A 148 21.57 5.67 20.42
C VAL A 148 21.47 4.16 20.40
N GLN A 149 21.92 3.48 21.47
CA GLN A 149 21.84 2.03 21.58
C GLN A 149 20.40 1.54 21.71
N LYS A 150 19.52 2.28 22.39
CA LYS A 150 18.08 1.98 22.41
C LYS A 150 17.47 2.10 21.01
N PHE A 151 17.86 3.10 20.22
CA PHE A 151 17.41 3.25 18.84
C PHE A 151 17.86 2.05 17.99
N ILE A 152 19.15 1.66 18.07
CA ILE A 152 19.69 0.51 17.34
C ILE A 152 18.99 -0.79 17.74
N LYS A 153 18.80 -1.05 19.04
CA LYS A 153 18.09 -2.24 19.55
C LYS A 153 16.64 -2.29 19.12
N ASN A 154 15.96 -1.13 19.12
CA ASN A 154 14.59 -1.03 18.63
C ASN A 154 14.48 -1.33 17.12
N GLN A 155 15.48 -0.94 16.33
CA GLN A 155 15.53 -1.27 14.92
C GLN A 155 15.85 -2.75 14.67
N GLN A 156 16.74 -3.36 15.48
CA GLN A 156 17.00 -4.81 15.43
C GLN A 156 15.73 -5.63 15.71
N GLY A 157 14.92 -5.23 16.71
CA GLY A 157 13.63 -5.86 16.98
C GLY A 157 12.66 -5.76 15.80
N LYS A 158 12.67 -4.64 15.07
CA LYS A 158 11.90 -4.48 13.84
C LYS A 158 12.40 -5.36 12.69
N VAL A 159 13.71 -5.56 12.56
CA VAL A 159 14.29 -6.46 11.55
C VAL A 159 13.86 -7.91 11.80
N ILE A 160 13.83 -8.36 13.06
CA ILE A 160 13.34 -9.69 13.43
C ILE A 160 11.83 -9.81 13.15
N SER A 161 11.03 -8.81 13.49
CA SER A 161 9.60 -8.78 13.16
C SER A 161 9.35 -8.75 11.66
N LEU A 162 10.23 -8.10 10.87
CA LEU A 162 10.21 -8.14 9.41
C LEU A 162 10.41 -9.57 8.88
N SER A 163 11.26 -10.38 9.51
CA SER A 163 11.48 -11.77 9.10
C SER A 163 10.23 -12.65 9.28
N VAL A 164 9.50 -12.46 10.38
CA VAL A 164 8.22 -13.17 10.62
C VAL A 164 7.12 -12.68 9.68
N ASN A 165 7.08 -11.37 9.41
CA ASN A 165 6.13 -10.77 8.48
C ASN A 165 6.51 -11.00 7.00
N ALA A 166 7.77 -11.40 6.72
CA ALA A 166 8.24 -11.64 5.36
C ALA A 166 7.46 -12.75 4.65
N LEU A 167 7.02 -13.77 5.39
CA LEU A 167 6.19 -14.83 4.83
C LEU A 167 4.83 -14.28 4.37
N GLY A 168 4.17 -13.47 5.19
CA GLY A 168 2.93 -12.80 4.84
C GLY A 168 3.09 -11.84 3.66
N ALA A 169 4.15 -11.04 3.66
CA ALA A 169 4.49 -10.14 2.57
C ALA A 169 4.79 -10.91 1.27
N SER A 170 5.47 -12.06 1.35
CA SER A 170 5.74 -12.92 0.20
C SER A 170 4.47 -13.47 -0.42
N LEU A 171 3.49 -13.90 0.40
CA LEU A 171 2.19 -14.36 -0.08
C LEU A 171 1.39 -13.23 -0.73
N GLN A 172 1.43 -12.02 -0.17
CA GLN A 172 0.80 -10.85 -0.78
C GLN A 172 1.44 -10.49 -2.12
N LEU A 173 2.77 -10.48 -2.18
CA LEU A 173 3.51 -10.24 -3.42
C LEU A 173 3.18 -11.30 -4.48
N LEU A 174 3.18 -12.58 -4.09
CA LEU A 174 2.80 -13.69 -4.99
C LEU A 174 1.37 -13.50 -5.52
N THR A 175 0.44 -13.09 -4.67
CA THR A 175 -0.93 -12.80 -5.06
C THR A 175 -0.99 -11.68 -6.09
N ILE A 176 -0.29 -10.55 -5.85
CA ILE A 176 -0.22 -9.43 -6.79
C ILE A 176 0.36 -9.89 -8.13
N VAL A 177 1.47 -10.62 -8.10
CA VAL A 177 2.13 -11.13 -9.31
C VAL A 177 1.21 -12.05 -10.09
N LEU A 178 0.52 -12.97 -9.41
CA LEU A 178 -0.39 -13.92 -10.03
C LEU A 178 -1.60 -13.21 -10.68
N PHE A 179 -2.24 -12.29 -9.96
CA PHE A 179 -3.33 -11.49 -10.52
C PHE A 179 -2.87 -10.63 -11.70
N THR A 180 -1.72 -9.96 -11.58
CA THR A 180 -1.11 -9.18 -12.66
C THR A 180 -0.85 -10.06 -13.88
N PHE A 181 -0.28 -11.24 -13.68
CA PHE A 181 -0.05 -12.19 -14.75
C PHE A 181 -1.34 -12.57 -15.50
N TYR A 182 -2.39 -12.96 -14.76
CA TYR A 182 -3.67 -13.33 -15.39
C TYR A 182 -4.33 -12.13 -16.08
N LEU A 183 -4.30 -10.95 -15.49
CA LEU A 183 -4.87 -9.74 -16.08
C LEU A 183 -4.19 -9.38 -17.41
N VAL A 184 -2.88 -9.54 -17.52
CA VAL A 184 -2.12 -9.21 -18.72
C VAL A 184 -2.17 -10.34 -19.75
N ALA A 185 -1.95 -11.59 -19.33
CA ALA A 185 -1.92 -12.74 -20.23
C ALA A 185 -3.29 -12.96 -20.89
N ASP A 186 -4.36 -12.93 -20.09
CA ASP A 186 -5.75 -13.11 -20.55
C ASP A 186 -6.50 -11.77 -20.80
N GLY A 187 -5.81 -10.64 -20.78
CA GLY A 187 -6.39 -9.31 -20.96
C GLY A 187 -7.35 -9.17 -22.14
N PRO A 188 -7.00 -9.64 -23.35
CA PRO A 188 -7.92 -9.60 -24.50
C PRO A 188 -9.19 -10.41 -24.30
N ARG A 189 -9.09 -11.55 -23.61
CA ARG A 189 -10.26 -12.39 -23.29
C ARG A 189 -11.15 -11.72 -22.27
N LEU A 190 -10.56 -11.11 -21.23
CA LEU A 190 -11.29 -10.36 -20.21
C LEU A 190 -12.06 -9.19 -20.82
N ARG A 191 -11.43 -8.40 -21.69
CA ARG A 191 -12.08 -7.31 -22.42
C ARG A 191 -13.26 -7.80 -23.24
N ARG A 192 -13.13 -8.91 -23.93
CA ARG A 192 -14.20 -9.52 -24.74
C ARG A 192 -15.39 -9.94 -23.86
N VAL A 193 -15.13 -10.56 -22.71
CA VAL A 193 -16.17 -10.99 -21.76
C VAL A 193 -16.90 -9.78 -21.18
N ILE A 194 -16.20 -8.72 -20.81
CA ILE A 194 -16.81 -7.49 -20.29
C ILE A 194 -17.67 -6.83 -21.37
N CYS A 195 -17.12 -6.67 -22.57
CA CYS A 195 -17.82 -6.04 -23.69
C CYS A 195 -19.07 -6.84 -24.13
N SER A 196 -19.03 -8.17 -24.08
CA SER A 196 -20.20 -8.99 -24.48
C SER A 196 -21.44 -8.79 -23.59
N ARG A 197 -21.28 -8.19 -22.41
CA ARG A 197 -22.37 -7.89 -21.47
C ARG A 197 -22.92 -6.46 -21.61
N LEU A 198 -22.32 -5.64 -22.45
CA LEU A 198 -22.65 -4.24 -22.61
C LEU A 198 -23.33 -3.96 -23.96
N PRO A 199 -24.25 -2.97 -24.03
CA PRO A 199 -24.75 -2.45 -25.30
C PRO A 199 -23.62 -1.88 -26.18
N GLU A 200 -23.80 -1.92 -27.50
CA GLU A 200 -22.76 -1.55 -28.48
C GLU A 200 -22.18 -0.14 -28.30
N ASP A 201 -23.04 0.82 -27.96
CA ASP A 201 -22.66 2.20 -27.68
C ASP A 201 -21.68 2.30 -26.50
N LYS A 202 -21.91 1.52 -25.44
CA LYS A 202 -21.06 1.49 -24.24
C LYS A 202 -19.78 0.68 -24.43
N GLN A 203 -19.80 -0.34 -25.29
CA GLN A 203 -18.61 -1.14 -25.60
C GLN A 203 -17.46 -0.25 -26.10
N ARG A 204 -17.75 0.66 -27.03
CA ARG A 204 -16.76 1.58 -27.59
C ARG A 204 -16.13 2.47 -26.50
N VAL A 205 -16.95 3.04 -25.63
CA VAL A 205 -16.49 3.90 -24.54
C VAL A 205 -15.59 3.12 -23.58
N VAL A 206 -15.98 1.91 -23.19
CA VAL A 206 -15.19 1.06 -22.28
C VAL A 206 -13.85 0.69 -22.91
N LEU A 207 -13.81 0.30 -24.17
CA LEU A 207 -12.56 -0.06 -24.85
C LEU A 207 -11.63 1.16 -24.98
N GLN A 208 -12.16 2.32 -25.37
CA GLN A 208 -11.36 3.56 -25.45
C GLN A 208 -10.80 3.96 -24.08
N THR A 209 -11.63 3.90 -23.03
CA THR A 209 -11.18 4.20 -21.66
C THR A 209 -10.10 3.24 -21.21
N TRP A 210 -10.24 1.95 -21.52
CA TRP A 210 -9.23 0.93 -21.19
C TRP A 210 -7.91 1.20 -21.89
N ASP A 211 -7.94 1.44 -23.20
CA ASP A 211 -6.73 1.72 -23.98
C ASP A 211 -6.06 3.03 -23.52
N LEU A 212 -6.86 4.04 -23.16
CA LEU A 212 -6.37 5.29 -22.61
C LEU A 212 -5.72 5.06 -21.23
N ALA A 213 -6.32 4.25 -20.35
CA ALA A 213 -5.77 3.92 -19.05
C ALA A 213 -4.39 3.23 -19.19
N ILE A 214 -4.27 2.24 -20.08
CA ILE A 214 -3.00 1.56 -20.36
C ILE A 214 -1.96 2.55 -20.90
N ALA A 215 -2.33 3.37 -21.87
CA ALA A 215 -1.41 4.32 -22.49
C ALA A 215 -0.91 5.37 -21.49
N LYS A 216 -1.80 5.90 -20.65
CA LYS A 216 -1.45 6.91 -19.63
C LYS A 216 -0.62 6.30 -18.50
N THR A 217 -1.04 5.15 -17.95
CA THR A 217 -0.32 4.47 -16.86
C THR A 217 1.06 4.00 -17.32
N GLY A 218 1.12 3.29 -18.44
CA GLY A 218 2.38 2.82 -19.00
C GLY A 218 3.31 3.98 -19.39
N GLY A 219 2.80 4.99 -20.09
CA GLY A 219 3.58 6.17 -20.50
C GLY A 219 4.16 6.92 -19.30
N TYR A 220 3.38 7.11 -18.24
CA TYR A 220 3.86 7.75 -17.01
C TYR A 220 4.98 6.96 -16.35
N LEU A 221 4.82 5.66 -16.19
CA LEU A 221 5.82 4.81 -15.54
C LEU A 221 7.10 4.70 -16.35
N TYR A 222 7.03 4.58 -17.69
CA TYR A 222 8.21 4.59 -18.54
C TYR A 222 8.96 5.92 -18.47
N SER A 223 8.25 7.04 -18.45
CA SER A 223 8.86 8.36 -18.30
C SER A 223 9.58 8.51 -16.96
N ARG A 224 8.94 8.05 -15.88
CA ARG A 224 9.54 8.10 -14.54
C ARG A 224 10.75 7.16 -14.41
N ALA A 225 10.67 5.97 -14.97
CA ALA A 225 11.81 5.03 -15.00
C ALA A 225 12.99 5.61 -15.79
N LEU A 226 12.72 6.24 -16.94
CA LEU A 226 13.77 6.88 -17.74
C LEU A 226 14.43 8.04 -16.98
N LEU A 227 13.62 8.92 -16.36
CA LEU A 227 14.13 10.01 -15.53
C LEU A 227 14.98 9.50 -14.36
N ALA A 228 14.53 8.44 -13.69
CA ALA A 228 15.29 7.83 -12.60
C ALA A 228 16.64 7.26 -13.08
N LEU A 229 16.67 6.60 -14.23
CA LEU A 229 17.92 6.10 -14.83
C LEU A 229 18.88 7.23 -15.21
N VAL A 230 18.36 8.29 -15.84
CA VAL A 230 19.16 9.47 -16.18
C VAL A 230 19.72 10.14 -14.92
N SER A 231 18.86 10.34 -13.90
CA SER A 231 19.29 10.89 -12.62
C SER A 231 20.35 10.03 -11.95
N ALA A 232 20.18 8.72 -11.92
CA ALA A 232 21.17 7.80 -11.37
C ALA A 232 22.53 7.88 -12.08
N PHE A 233 22.49 8.00 -13.42
CA PHE A 233 23.72 8.15 -14.22
C PHE A 233 24.48 9.44 -13.91
N PHE A 234 23.77 10.56 -13.69
CA PHE A 234 24.42 11.85 -13.38
C PHE A 234 24.87 11.97 -11.92
N HIS A 235 24.37 11.14 -11.02
CA HIS A 235 24.75 11.17 -9.60
C HIS A 235 25.80 10.11 -9.23
N TRP A 236 26.14 9.23 -10.16
CA TRP A 236 27.17 8.22 -9.98
C TRP A 236 28.51 8.72 -10.52
#